data_04ebdb2cad52dd57700b85d06e814cdc
#
_entry.id   04ebdb2cad52dd57700b85d06e814cdc
#
_cell.length_a   1.000
_cell.length_b   1.000
_cell.length_c   1.000
_cell.angle_alpha   90.00
_cell.angle_beta   90.00
_cell.angle_gamma   90.00
#
_symmetry.space_group_name_H-M   'P 1'
#
loop_
_entity.id
_entity.type
_entity.pdbx_description
1 polymer ?
#
loop_
_entity_poly.entity_id
_entity_poly.type
_entity_poly.pdbx_seq_one_letter_code
_entity_poly.pdbx_strand_id
1 'polypeptide(L)'
;MDISPLLLQAMLFIGSTYCDEATITAMGFKDRSEAKSVTYSRARILFHSNWEKDEFTLIQSLFLCSFWRGGPTDWRDVRYWLGCVLTLAQTHGLHRSTRFITREPQFARMRRRVWWSIYVRERQAAISLGLPCRIRDEDCDIEPLTASDLEGDTDDQQATAFGTSESEHVHYAINMVEIARLLARITDTHFAPGRGPPAPNEVRQLKQQLEQWKQNLPEELRREPEEGQSSIFTCLIHLAYNHLRILVHRNGWLRNRDQEDKKAALAAACRISRIAEDMLAQKTLQYGQMHLLTSLFAALCIHAIDIKSADGIGRQLAVHRAQMCHLGLKEIQNYWRINNNVLDLFLQYLDKPIAKRIYNEDADAAATDGASGSTAGLSPFNTASTPRNLSTDTVEQSRSDAIEDQYFNLMQTNWEGEHALGDLGLFLDPQLYANGPMQVEGLNFLQRCL
;
A
#
# COMPACT_ATOMS: atom_id res chain seq x y z
N MET A 1 -4.10 25.98 22.26
CA MET A 1 -4.99 25.12 21.44
C MET A 1 -5.18 23.83 22.20
N ASP A 2 -6.38 23.53 22.65
CA ASP A 2 -6.66 22.25 23.31
C ASP A 2 -6.96 21.22 22.21
N ILE A 3 -5.95 20.40 21.90
CA ILE A 3 -6.12 19.30 20.95
C ILE A 3 -6.78 18.14 21.69
N SER A 4 -7.81 17.56 21.09
CA SER A 4 -8.45 16.34 21.61
C SER A 4 -7.41 15.24 21.88
N PRO A 5 -7.44 14.61 23.07
CA PRO A 5 -6.55 13.49 23.37
C PRO A 5 -6.64 12.35 22.35
N LEU A 6 -7.84 12.06 21.82
CA LEU A 6 -8.04 11.05 20.79
C LEU A 6 -7.31 11.44 19.49
N LEU A 7 -7.51 12.66 19.01
CA LEU A 7 -6.86 13.16 17.80
C LEU A 7 -5.34 13.18 17.98
N LEU A 8 -4.85 13.67 19.13
CA LEU A 8 -3.42 13.69 19.43
C LEU A 8 -2.79 12.29 19.35
N GLN A 9 -3.42 11.27 19.97
CA GLN A 9 -2.88 9.91 19.92
C GLN A 9 -2.91 9.35 18.49
N ALA A 10 -3.95 9.64 17.71
CA ALA A 10 -4.03 9.24 16.31
C ALA A 10 -2.98 9.95 15.44
N MET A 11 -2.69 11.22 15.69
CA MET A 11 -1.60 11.97 15.03
C MET A 11 -0.24 11.41 15.42
N LEU A 12 0.01 11.12 16.70
CA LEU A 12 1.26 10.52 17.16
C LEU A 12 1.48 9.11 16.55
N PHE A 13 0.42 8.34 16.40
CA PHE A 13 0.48 7.04 15.72
C PHE A 13 0.98 7.19 14.28
N ILE A 14 0.42 8.13 13.49
CA ILE A 14 0.88 8.39 12.13
C ILE A 14 2.27 9.02 12.12
N GLY A 15 2.52 10.01 12.98
CA GLY A 15 3.81 10.69 13.12
C GLY A 15 4.95 9.71 13.42
N SER A 16 4.71 8.71 14.27
CA SER A 16 5.69 7.66 14.57
C SER A 16 6.13 6.86 13.34
N THR A 17 5.36 6.87 12.26
CA THR A 17 5.76 6.23 11.00
C THR A 17 6.90 6.98 10.31
N TYR A 18 6.93 8.31 10.44
CA TYR A 18 7.82 9.20 9.70
C TYR A 18 8.97 9.77 10.54
N CYS A 19 8.88 9.71 11.89
CA CYS A 19 9.96 10.15 12.77
C CYS A 19 11.23 9.32 12.59
N ASP A 20 12.37 9.91 12.87
CA ASP A 20 13.64 9.16 13.00
C ASP A 20 13.70 8.36 14.32
N GLU A 21 14.60 7.40 14.37
CA GLU A 21 14.76 6.52 15.55
C GLU A 21 15.20 7.29 16.81
N ALA A 22 15.96 8.39 16.65
CA ALA A 22 16.38 9.24 17.77
C ALA A 22 15.16 9.93 18.42
N THR A 23 14.25 10.42 17.60
CA THR A 23 12.97 11.01 18.07
C THR A 23 12.11 9.96 18.76
N ILE A 24 11.98 8.75 18.22
CA ILE A 24 11.25 7.63 18.83
C ILE A 24 11.81 7.29 20.21
N THR A 25 13.13 7.19 20.32
CA THR A 25 13.81 6.94 21.61
C THR A 25 13.62 8.10 22.59
N ALA A 26 13.71 9.34 22.13
CA ALA A 26 13.47 10.53 22.97
C ALA A 26 12.04 10.61 23.50
N MET A 27 11.07 10.05 22.76
CA MET A 27 9.67 9.91 23.21
C MET A 27 9.50 8.78 24.26
N GLY A 28 10.54 8.01 24.57
CA GLY A 28 10.54 6.94 25.58
C GLY A 28 10.10 5.58 25.05
N PHE A 29 10.07 5.37 23.73
CA PHE A 29 9.76 4.08 23.11
C PHE A 29 11.03 3.34 22.71
N LYS A 30 10.98 2.01 22.76
CA LYS A 30 12.09 1.14 22.38
C LYS A 30 12.37 1.22 20.86
N ASP A 31 11.32 1.21 20.07
CA ASP A 31 11.37 1.20 18.63
C ASP A 31 10.08 1.79 18.02
N ARG A 32 10.09 1.97 16.71
CA ARG A 32 8.95 2.47 15.93
C ARG A 32 7.69 1.61 16.07
N SER A 33 7.84 0.30 16.12
CA SER A 33 6.72 -0.64 16.22
C SER A 33 5.99 -0.46 17.56
N GLU A 34 6.74 -0.35 18.66
CA GLU A 34 6.18 -0.06 19.98
C GLU A 34 5.48 1.30 20.02
N ALA A 35 6.13 2.36 19.51
CA ALA A 35 5.55 3.71 19.45
C ALA A 35 4.19 3.70 18.72
N LYS A 36 4.13 3.06 17.56
CA LYS A 36 2.89 2.92 16.78
C LYS A 36 1.84 2.10 17.53
N SER A 37 2.21 0.98 18.12
CA SER A 37 1.29 0.10 18.85
C SER A 37 0.70 0.76 20.07
N VAL A 38 1.51 1.44 20.86
CA VAL A 38 1.07 2.11 22.09
C VAL A 38 0.16 3.31 21.77
N THR A 39 0.57 4.18 20.84
CA THR A 39 -0.22 5.37 20.47
C THR A 39 -1.55 4.98 19.82
N TYR A 40 -1.55 3.99 18.92
CA TYR A 40 -2.78 3.42 18.36
C TYR A 40 -3.67 2.81 19.44
N SER A 41 -3.12 2.03 20.38
CA SER A 41 -3.90 1.39 21.45
C SER A 41 -4.56 2.45 22.35
N ARG A 42 -3.85 3.55 22.66
CA ARG A 42 -4.41 4.69 23.41
C ARG A 42 -5.55 5.36 22.62
N ALA A 43 -5.36 5.63 21.33
CA ALA A 43 -6.42 6.18 20.48
C ALA A 43 -7.66 5.25 20.47
N ARG A 44 -7.45 3.94 20.31
CA ARG A 44 -8.51 2.94 20.33
C ARG A 44 -9.28 2.91 21.67
N ILE A 45 -8.59 2.99 22.80
CA ILE A 45 -9.23 3.04 24.14
C ILE A 45 -10.08 4.31 24.26
N LEU A 46 -9.55 5.48 23.89
CA LEU A 46 -10.26 6.74 23.93
C LEU A 46 -11.52 6.72 23.03
N PHE A 47 -11.44 6.11 21.87
CA PHE A 47 -12.61 5.90 21.01
C PHE A 47 -13.67 5.02 21.67
N HIS A 48 -13.29 3.84 22.17
CA HIS A 48 -14.25 2.91 22.78
C HIS A 48 -14.81 3.39 24.14
N SER A 49 -14.08 4.26 24.84
CA SER A 49 -14.59 4.90 26.06
C SER A 49 -15.52 6.08 25.77
N ASN A 50 -15.77 6.37 24.49
CA ASN A 50 -16.63 7.48 24.07
C ASN A 50 -16.20 8.84 24.66
N TRP A 51 -14.87 9.05 24.71
CA TRP A 51 -14.28 10.28 25.27
C TRP A 51 -14.55 11.51 24.41
N GLU A 52 -14.33 11.36 23.09
CA GLU A 52 -14.55 12.44 22.14
C GLU A 52 -16.04 12.59 21.81
N LYS A 53 -16.51 13.83 21.78
CA LYS A 53 -17.90 14.18 21.47
C LYS A 53 -18.02 15.03 20.20
N ASP A 54 -16.93 15.68 19.78
CA ASP A 54 -16.93 16.41 18.53
C ASP A 54 -16.81 15.44 17.35
N GLU A 55 -17.81 15.46 16.52
CA GLU A 55 -17.99 14.50 15.41
C GLU A 55 -16.91 14.64 14.34
N PHE A 56 -16.46 15.86 14.06
CA PHE A 56 -15.39 16.10 13.08
C PHE A 56 -14.05 15.61 13.61
N THR A 57 -13.70 15.91 14.82
CA THR A 57 -12.50 15.42 15.51
C THR A 57 -12.51 13.88 15.56
N LEU A 58 -13.69 13.28 15.80
CA LEU A 58 -13.86 11.84 15.79
C LEU A 58 -13.56 11.27 14.38
N ILE A 59 -14.17 11.82 13.32
CA ILE A 59 -13.94 11.38 11.93
C ILE A 59 -12.46 11.50 11.56
N GLN A 60 -11.80 12.63 11.88
CA GLN A 60 -10.38 12.84 11.62
C GLN A 60 -9.51 11.81 12.35
N SER A 61 -9.80 11.55 13.62
CA SER A 61 -9.05 10.58 14.43
C SER A 61 -9.17 9.16 13.89
N LEU A 62 -10.38 8.73 13.56
CA LEU A 62 -10.63 7.40 13.01
C LEU A 62 -10.04 7.25 11.59
N PHE A 63 -10.04 8.32 10.80
CA PHE A 63 -9.34 8.34 9.51
C PHE A 63 -7.85 8.02 9.69
N LEU A 64 -7.18 8.66 10.64
CA LEU A 64 -5.79 8.36 10.96
C LEU A 64 -5.63 6.92 11.48
N CYS A 65 -6.54 6.42 12.33
CA CYS A 65 -6.54 5.02 12.76
C CYS A 65 -6.70 4.01 11.61
N SER A 66 -7.27 4.42 10.46
CA SER A 66 -7.41 3.55 9.29
C SER A 66 -6.08 3.12 8.66
N PHE A 67 -4.98 3.72 9.07
CA PHE A 67 -3.62 3.31 8.65
C PHE A 67 -3.04 2.20 9.54
N TRP A 68 -3.75 1.81 10.61
CA TRP A 68 -3.33 0.69 11.44
C TRP A 68 -3.42 -0.63 10.68
N ARG A 69 -2.38 -1.44 10.85
CA ARG A 69 -2.35 -2.83 10.45
C ARG A 69 -1.90 -3.65 11.66
N GLY A 70 -2.86 -4.34 12.25
CA GLY A 70 -2.63 -5.25 13.35
C GLY A 70 -1.98 -6.57 12.91
N GLY A 71 -1.74 -7.45 13.88
CA GLY A 71 -1.34 -8.83 13.61
C GLY A 71 -2.50 -9.66 13.04
N PRO A 72 -2.26 -10.94 12.75
CA PRO A 72 -3.25 -11.85 12.18
C PRO A 72 -4.53 -11.99 13.04
N THR A 73 -4.41 -11.73 14.34
CA THR A 73 -5.53 -11.81 15.29
C THR A 73 -6.30 -10.51 15.48
N ASP A 74 -5.82 -9.39 14.94
CA ASP A 74 -6.50 -8.09 15.05
C ASP A 74 -7.38 -7.83 13.81
N TRP A 75 -8.66 -8.14 13.95
CA TRP A 75 -9.68 -7.92 12.92
C TRP A 75 -10.00 -6.45 12.65
N ARG A 76 -9.46 -5.52 13.49
CA ARG A 76 -9.63 -4.07 13.33
C ARG A 76 -8.61 -3.52 12.35
N ASP A 77 -8.76 -3.89 11.10
CA ASP A 77 -7.92 -3.46 10.00
C ASP A 77 -8.38 -2.12 9.39
N VAL A 78 -7.78 -1.79 8.26
CA VAL A 78 -8.14 -0.61 7.46
C VAL A 78 -9.64 -0.62 7.06
N ARG A 79 -10.22 -1.78 6.77
CA ARG A 79 -11.64 -1.89 6.36
C ARG A 79 -12.60 -1.60 7.51
N TYR A 80 -12.25 -2.04 8.71
CA TYR A 80 -13.02 -1.73 9.90
C TYR A 80 -13.03 -0.21 10.17
N TRP A 81 -11.85 0.40 10.26
CA TRP A 81 -11.75 1.82 10.58
C TRP A 81 -12.34 2.71 9.50
N LEU A 82 -12.08 2.42 8.23
CA LEU A 82 -12.74 3.14 7.13
C LEU A 82 -14.25 2.92 7.12
N GLY A 83 -14.75 1.77 7.59
CA GLY A 83 -16.17 1.54 7.79
C GLY A 83 -16.78 2.51 8.79
N CYS A 84 -16.15 2.65 9.96
CA CYS A 84 -16.56 3.62 10.98
C CYS A 84 -16.52 5.06 10.45
N VAL A 85 -15.40 5.43 9.82
CA VAL A 85 -15.22 6.77 9.23
C VAL A 85 -16.29 7.07 8.19
N LEU A 86 -16.52 6.16 7.25
CA LEU A 86 -17.47 6.36 6.17
C LEU A 86 -18.91 6.48 6.67
N THR A 87 -19.28 5.63 7.62
CA THR A 87 -20.62 5.71 8.25
C THR A 87 -20.83 7.07 8.90
N LEU A 88 -19.89 7.53 9.73
CA LEU A 88 -19.99 8.83 10.38
C LEU A 88 -19.98 9.97 9.35
N ALA A 89 -19.05 9.95 8.41
CA ALA A 89 -18.95 11.00 7.39
C ALA A 89 -20.22 11.13 6.55
N GLN A 90 -20.83 10.01 6.15
CA GLN A 90 -22.11 10.02 5.41
C GLN A 90 -23.28 10.46 6.27
N THR A 91 -23.36 10.01 7.54
CA THR A 91 -24.41 10.46 8.48
C THR A 91 -24.38 11.98 8.67
N HIS A 92 -23.17 12.57 8.73
CA HIS A 92 -23.00 14.03 8.82
C HIS A 92 -23.00 14.72 7.46
N GLY A 93 -23.34 14.00 6.38
CA GLY A 93 -23.50 14.54 5.03
C GLY A 93 -22.23 15.12 4.42
N LEU A 94 -21.01 14.59 4.76
CA LEU A 94 -19.77 15.10 4.19
C LEU A 94 -19.66 14.88 2.68
N HIS A 95 -20.38 13.89 2.15
CA HIS A 95 -20.48 13.58 0.71
C HIS A 95 -21.39 14.53 -0.06
N ARG A 96 -22.11 15.43 0.66
CA ARG A 96 -23.10 16.31 0.06
C ARG A 96 -22.55 17.72 -0.15
N SER A 97 -23.13 18.42 -1.14
CA SER A 97 -22.75 19.79 -1.51
C SER A 97 -22.70 20.74 -0.31
N THR A 98 -21.64 21.54 -0.28
CA THR A 98 -21.42 22.58 0.75
C THR A 98 -22.07 23.93 0.41
N ARG A 99 -22.68 24.08 -0.77
CA ARG A 99 -23.21 25.36 -1.28
C ARG A 99 -24.27 26.00 -0.39
N PHE A 100 -24.99 25.17 0.35
CA PHE A 100 -26.07 25.64 1.22
C PHE A 100 -25.65 25.72 2.70
N ILE A 101 -24.37 25.51 2.99
CA ILE A 101 -23.86 25.64 4.35
C ILE A 101 -23.61 27.13 4.61
N THR A 102 -24.46 27.72 5.45
CA THR A 102 -24.37 29.12 5.86
C THR A 102 -23.29 29.39 6.90
N ARG A 103 -22.60 28.34 7.38
CA ARG A 103 -21.48 28.46 8.32
C ARG A 103 -20.23 29.02 7.63
N GLU A 104 -19.24 29.38 8.44
CA GLU A 104 -17.98 29.96 7.99
C GLU A 104 -17.35 29.21 6.82
N PRO A 105 -16.74 29.90 5.86
CA PRO A 105 -16.07 29.28 4.69
C PRO A 105 -15.04 28.22 5.05
N GLN A 106 -14.35 28.40 6.18
CA GLN A 106 -13.38 27.46 6.75
C GLN A 106 -13.99 26.08 7.01
N PHE A 107 -15.23 26.03 7.51
CA PHE A 107 -15.92 24.78 7.79
C PHE A 107 -16.26 24.02 6.47
N ALA A 108 -16.69 24.74 5.44
CA ALA A 108 -16.93 24.14 4.14
C ALA A 108 -15.65 23.57 3.52
N ARG A 109 -14.50 24.31 3.61
CA ARG A 109 -13.18 23.86 3.18
C ARG A 109 -12.75 22.60 3.94
N MET A 110 -12.91 22.58 5.26
CA MET A 110 -12.56 21.42 6.08
C MET A 110 -13.38 20.18 5.68
N ARG A 111 -14.71 20.34 5.43
CA ARG A 111 -15.58 19.24 4.95
C ARG A 111 -15.05 18.65 3.66
N ARG A 112 -14.72 19.47 2.65
CA ARG A 112 -14.19 19.00 1.36
C ARG A 112 -12.85 18.28 1.54
N ARG A 113 -11.91 18.83 2.32
CA ARG A 113 -10.63 18.16 2.62
C ARG A 113 -10.82 16.80 3.25
N VAL A 114 -11.65 16.72 4.29
CA VAL A 114 -11.89 15.45 5.01
C VAL A 114 -12.57 14.43 4.09
N TRP A 115 -13.64 14.83 3.37
CA TRP A 115 -14.32 13.91 2.47
C TRP A 115 -13.41 13.36 1.37
N TRP A 116 -12.68 14.21 0.67
CA TRP A 116 -11.81 13.76 -0.41
C TRP A 116 -10.63 12.92 0.08
N SER A 117 -10.15 13.16 1.29
CA SER A 117 -9.16 12.28 1.93
C SER A 117 -9.73 10.88 2.19
N ILE A 118 -10.95 10.80 2.71
CA ILE A 118 -11.67 9.53 2.94
C ILE A 118 -11.89 8.82 1.60
N TYR A 119 -12.33 9.54 0.57
CA TYR A 119 -12.59 9.02 -0.76
C TYR A 119 -11.34 8.36 -1.37
N VAL A 120 -10.23 9.07 -1.39
CA VAL A 120 -8.96 8.55 -1.91
C VAL A 120 -8.52 7.31 -1.13
N ARG A 121 -8.57 7.38 0.19
CA ARG A 121 -8.13 6.29 1.05
C ARG A 121 -9.00 5.04 0.92
N GLU A 122 -10.32 5.19 0.82
CA GLU A 122 -11.26 4.09 0.63
C GLU A 122 -11.01 3.38 -0.71
N ARG A 123 -10.84 4.15 -1.82
CA ARG A 123 -10.53 3.59 -3.15
C ARG A 123 -9.22 2.81 -3.15
N GLN A 124 -8.17 3.38 -2.60
CA GLN A 124 -6.86 2.72 -2.49
C GLN A 124 -6.93 1.45 -1.64
N ALA A 125 -7.61 1.51 -0.48
CA ALA A 125 -7.73 0.36 0.41
C ALA A 125 -8.59 -0.76 -0.19
N ALA A 126 -9.70 -0.43 -0.83
CA ALA A 126 -10.57 -1.40 -1.48
C ALA A 126 -9.80 -2.19 -2.53
N ILE A 127 -9.05 -1.51 -3.39
CA ILE A 127 -8.28 -2.16 -4.45
C ILE A 127 -7.12 -2.96 -3.89
N SER A 128 -6.37 -2.43 -2.93
CA SER A 128 -5.25 -3.14 -2.32
C SER A 128 -5.67 -4.44 -1.61
N LEU A 129 -6.92 -4.53 -1.17
CA LEU A 129 -7.49 -5.71 -0.53
C LEU A 129 -8.33 -6.57 -1.48
N GLY A 130 -8.49 -6.17 -2.74
CA GLY A 130 -9.35 -6.85 -3.70
C GLY A 130 -10.83 -6.86 -3.30
N LEU A 131 -11.29 -5.84 -2.57
CA LEU A 131 -12.65 -5.71 -2.05
C LEU A 131 -13.42 -4.62 -2.81
N PRO A 132 -14.76 -4.69 -2.85
CA PRO A 132 -15.56 -3.64 -3.49
C PRO A 132 -15.44 -2.31 -2.75
N CYS A 133 -15.44 -1.21 -3.52
CA CYS A 133 -15.56 0.12 -2.96
C CYS A 133 -16.94 0.33 -2.32
N ARG A 134 -16.96 1.05 -1.19
CA ARG A 134 -18.19 1.36 -0.45
C ARG A 134 -18.76 2.74 -0.78
N ILE A 135 -17.98 3.59 -1.45
CA ILE A 135 -18.44 4.91 -1.93
C ILE A 135 -18.90 4.75 -3.37
N ARG A 136 -20.11 5.18 -3.66
CA ARG A 136 -20.64 5.31 -5.02
C ARG A 136 -20.57 6.77 -5.42
N ASP A 137 -20.08 7.06 -6.61
CA ASP A 137 -19.92 8.43 -7.09
C ASP A 137 -21.29 9.11 -7.32
N GLU A 138 -22.30 8.32 -7.67
CA GLU A 138 -23.69 8.79 -7.89
C GLU A 138 -24.36 9.29 -6.59
N ASP A 139 -23.89 8.83 -5.43
CA ASP A 139 -24.43 9.24 -4.13
C ASP A 139 -23.76 10.54 -3.61
N CYS A 140 -22.78 11.11 -4.36
CA CYS A 140 -21.95 12.22 -3.94
C CYS A 140 -22.15 13.43 -4.85
N ASP A 141 -22.53 14.57 -4.26
CA ASP A 141 -22.65 15.86 -4.96
C ASP A 141 -21.76 16.96 -4.36
N ILE A 142 -20.80 16.57 -3.51
CA ILE A 142 -19.82 17.50 -2.94
C ILE A 142 -18.96 18.11 -4.05
N GLU A 143 -18.60 19.38 -3.88
CA GLU A 143 -17.77 20.11 -4.83
C GLU A 143 -16.35 19.48 -4.92
N PRO A 144 -15.72 19.55 -6.09
CA PRO A 144 -14.33 19.15 -6.27
C PRO A 144 -13.39 19.86 -5.29
N LEU A 145 -12.30 19.19 -4.91
CA LEU A 145 -11.25 19.79 -4.12
C LEU A 145 -10.52 20.84 -4.96
N THR A 146 -10.31 22.02 -4.40
CA THR A 146 -9.66 23.15 -5.06
C THR A 146 -8.43 23.61 -4.26
N ALA A 147 -7.54 24.41 -4.89
CA ALA A 147 -6.38 24.97 -4.22
C ALA A 147 -6.77 25.79 -2.98
N SER A 148 -7.84 26.58 -3.07
CA SER A 148 -8.34 27.38 -1.96
C SER A 148 -8.82 26.56 -0.74
N ASP A 149 -9.13 25.27 -0.94
CA ASP A 149 -9.48 24.37 0.15
C ASP A 149 -8.26 23.91 0.95
N LEU A 150 -7.09 23.95 0.33
CA LEU A 150 -5.81 23.45 0.87
C LEU A 150 -4.87 24.59 1.30
N GLU A 151 -5.10 25.81 0.79
CA GLU A 151 -4.41 27.01 1.27
C GLU A 151 -4.79 27.23 2.73
N GLY A 152 -3.78 27.25 3.60
CA GLY A 152 -4.02 27.39 5.04
C GLY A 152 -4.63 28.75 5.35
N ASP A 153 -5.52 28.77 6.32
CA ASP A 153 -5.84 29.99 7.08
C ASP A 153 -4.63 30.27 7.97
N THR A 154 -3.54 30.74 7.39
CA THR A 154 -2.27 30.97 8.10
C THR A 154 -2.37 32.18 8.99
N ASP A 155 -2.72 31.92 10.24
CA ASP A 155 -2.18 32.71 11.33
C ASP A 155 -0.67 32.41 11.39
N ASP A 156 0.21 33.37 11.18
CA ASP A 156 1.67 33.19 11.07
C ASP A 156 2.30 32.37 12.20
N GLN A 157 1.66 32.30 13.37
CA GLN A 157 2.11 31.50 14.51
C GLN A 157 1.87 29.98 14.38
N GLN A 158 0.95 29.54 13.53
CA GLN A 158 0.67 28.11 13.31
C GLN A 158 1.54 27.52 12.19
N ALA A 159 2.00 28.34 11.25
CA ALA A 159 2.86 27.93 10.13
C ALA A 159 4.19 27.31 10.64
N THR A 160 4.70 27.73 11.77
CA THR A 160 5.95 27.21 12.35
C THR A 160 5.84 25.78 12.88
N ALA A 161 4.65 25.35 13.34
CA ALA A 161 4.45 24.01 13.91
C ALA A 161 4.08 22.96 12.85
N PHE A 162 3.34 23.35 11.81
CA PHE A 162 2.80 22.43 10.81
C PHE A 162 3.43 22.57 9.42
N GLY A 163 4.41 23.46 9.26
CA GLY A 163 5.04 23.76 7.99
C GLY A 163 4.17 24.61 7.07
N THR A 164 4.70 24.93 5.90
CA THR A 164 4.00 25.68 4.85
C THR A 164 3.53 24.72 3.75
N SER A 165 2.34 24.97 3.21
CA SER A 165 1.84 24.25 2.05
C SER A 165 2.48 24.84 0.79
N GLU A 166 3.21 24.01 0.03
CA GLU A 166 3.75 24.40 -1.27
C GLU A 166 2.75 24.09 -2.39
N SER A 167 2.89 24.74 -3.53
CA SER A 167 2.05 24.55 -4.72
C SER A 167 2.00 23.07 -5.14
N GLU A 168 3.13 22.39 -5.10
CA GLU A 168 3.25 20.97 -5.44
C GLU A 168 2.39 20.09 -4.53
N HIS A 169 2.35 20.36 -3.22
CA HIS A 169 1.52 19.61 -2.26
C HIS A 169 0.03 19.73 -2.58
N VAL A 170 -0.40 20.94 -2.93
CA VAL A 170 -1.77 21.26 -3.34
C VAL A 170 -2.13 20.53 -4.63
N HIS A 171 -1.29 20.65 -5.65
CA HIS A 171 -1.50 19.97 -6.92
C HIS A 171 -1.51 18.45 -6.78
N TYR A 172 -0.61 17.89 -5.95
CA TYR A 172 -0.61 16.45 -5.64
C TYR A 172 -1.93 16.00 -5.01
N ALA A 173 -2.42 16.69 -3.99
CA ALA A 173 -3.65 16.32 -3.30
C ALA A 173 -4.88 16.32 -4.25
N ILE A 174 -5.01 17.36 -5.09
CA ILE A 174 -6.10 17.47 -6.07
C ILE A 174 -6.01 16.33 -7.11
N ASN A 175 -4.83 16.09 -7.65
CA ASN A 175 -4.64 15.06 -8.68
C ASN A 175 -4.74 13.64 -8.13
N MET A 176 -4.49 13.41 -6.85
CA MET A 176 -4.76 12.12 -6.21
C MET A 176 -6.24 11.80 -6.12
N VAL A 177 -7.13 12.80 -6.02
CA VAL A 177 -8.57 12.57 -6.10
C VAL A 177 -8.96 12.08 -7.51
N GLU A 178 -8.45 12.74 -8.55
CA GLU A 178 -8.76 12.37 -9.93
C GLU A 178 -8.22 10.98 -10.28
N ILE A 179 -7.00 10.65 -9.84
CA ILE A 179 -6.43 9.31 -10.08
C ILE A 179 -7.19 8.23 -9.30
N ALA A 180 -7.70 8.54 -8.12
CA ALA A 180 -8.55 7.62 -7.36
C ALA A 180 -9.90 7.36 -8.06
N ARG A 181 -10.47 8.36 -8.74
CA ARG A 181 -11.66 8.18 -9.60
C ARG A 181 -11.36 7.28 -10.80
N LEU A 182 -10.25 7.51 -11.48
CA LEU A 182 -9.81 6.65 -12.59
C LEU A 182 -9.56 5.21 -12.13
N LEU A 183 -8.92 5.05 -10.96
CA LEU A 183 -8.68 3.76 -10.34
C LEU A 183 -9.99 3.00 -10.11
N ALA A 184 -11.02 3.65 -9.55
CA ALA A 184 -12.34 3.05 -9.36
C ALA A 184 -12.95 2.58 -10.67
N ARG A 185 -12.96 3.44 -11.70
CA ARG A 185 -13.53 3.11 -13.01
C ARG A 185 -12.80 1.95 -13.69
N ILE A 186 -11.47 1.91 -13.62
CA ILE A 186 -10.68 0.79 -14.14
C ILE A 186 -11.06 -0.49 -13.40
N THR A 187 -11.18 -0.43 -12.08
CA THR A 187 -11.52 -1.59 -11.26
C THR A 187 -12.93 -2.11 -11.54
N ASP A 188 -13.91 -1.22 -11.60
CA ASP A 188 -15.30 -1.58 -11.88
C ASP A 188 -15.46 -2.15 -13.29
N THR A 189 -14.68 -1.64 -14.27
CA THR A 189 -14.71 -2.12 -15.64
C THR A 189 -14.04 -3.47 -15.83
N HIS A 190 -12.89 -3.70 -15.20
CA HIS A 190 -12.08 -4.88 -15.45
C HIS A 190 -12.22 -5.99 -14.42
N PHE A 191 -12.63 -5.67 -13.18
CA PHE A 191 -12.52 -6.60 -12.03
C PHE A 191 -13.79 -6.73 -11.20
N ALA A 192 -14.90 -6.08 -11.57
CA ALA A 192 -16.16 -6.23 -10.85
C ALA A 192 -16.70 -7.66 -11.00
N PRO A 193 -17.04 -8.34 -9.88
CA PRO A 193 -17.63 -9.67 -9.93
C PRO A 193 -18.96 -9.65 -10.69
N GLY A 194 -19.18 -10.65 -11.52
CA GLY A 194 -20.43 -10.77 -12.30
C GLY A 194 -20.52 -9.88 -13.53
N ARG A 195 -19.52 -9.04 -13.79
CA ARG A 195 -19.41 -8.30 -15.05
C ARG A 195 -18.65 -9.16 -16.08
N GLY A 196 -19.24 -9.32 -17.27
CA GLY A 196 -18.54 -9.94 -18.40
C GLY A 196 -17.31 -9.12 -18.84
N PRO A 197 -16.55 -9.63 -19.84
CA PRO A 197 -15.43 -8.88 -20.40
C PRO A 197 -15.88 -7.48 -20.85
N PRO A 198 -15.09 -6.44 -20.55
CA PRO A 198 -15.47 -5.07 -20.92
C PRO A 198 -15.51 -4.90 -22.44
N ALA A 199 -16.41 -4.03 -22.91
CA ALA A 199 -16.45 -3.71 -24.33
C ALA A 199 -15.14 -3.01 -24.78
N PRO A 200 -14.62 -3.31 -25.99
CA PRO A 200 -13.38 -2.70 -26.47
C PRO A 200 -13.38 -1.17 -26.46
N ASN A 201 -14.53 -0.55 -26.67
CA ASN A 201 -14.68 0.91 -26.61
C ASN A 201 -14.54 1.46 -25.20
N GLU A 202 -15.04 0.76 -24.18
CA GLU A 202 -14.87 1.16 -22.77
C GLU A 202 -13.39 1.14 -22.38
N VAL A 203 -12.67 0.07 -22.73
CA VAL A 203 -11.23 -0.05 -22.47
C VAL A 203 -10.46 1.06 -23.17
N ARG A 204 -10.80 1.35 -24.44
CA ARG A 204 -10.17 2.44 -25.20
C ARG A 204 -10.39 3.81 -24.53
N GLN A 205 -11.60 4.06 -24.08
CA GLN A 205 -11.93 5.30 -23.37
C GLN A 205 -11.15 5.44 -22.06
N LEU A 206 -11.02 4.37 -21.28
CA LEU A 206 -10.22 4.38 -20.05
C LEU A 206 -8.74 4.68 -20.32
N LYS A 207 -8.16 4.04 -21.34
CA LYS A 207 -6.78 4.30 -21.79
C LYS A 207 -6.60 5.78 -22.18
N GLN A 208 -7.53 6.32 -22.98
CA GLN A 208 -7.49 7.72 -23.40
C GLN A 208 -7.63 8.70 -22.23
N GLN A 209 -8.54 8.42 -21.30
CA GLN A 209 -8.73 9.27 -20.12
C GLN A 209 -7.50 9.27 -19.21
N LEU A 210 -6.87 8.11 -19.02
CA LEU A 210 -5.65 8.01 -18.22
C LEU A 210 -4.50 8.81 -18.87
N GLU A 211 -4.36 8.71 -20.18
CA GLU A 211 -3.35 9.47 -20.93
C GLU A 211 -3.65 10.98 -20.91
N GLN A 212 -4.90 11.37 -21.13
CA GLN A 212 -5.34 12.75 -21.06
C GLN A 212 -5.13 13.36 -19.66
N TRP A 213 -5.41 12.58 -18.61
CA TRP A 213 -5.14 13.00 -17.25
C TRP A 213 -3.64 13.30 -17.05
N LYS A 214 -2.74 12.42 -17.53
CA LYS A 214 -1.28 12.64 -17.46
C LYS A 214 -0.85 13.92 -18.20
N GLN A 215 -1.42 14.20 -19.37
CA GLN A 215 -1.11 15.40 -20.15
C GLN A 215 -1.60 16.68 -19.47
N ASN A 216 -2.71 16.60 -18.72
CA ASN A 216 -3.30 17.72 -18.00
C ASN A 216 -2.67 17.98 -16.63
N LEU A 217 -1.72 17.15 -16.17
CA LEU A 217 -1.00 17.42 -14.92
C LEU A 217 -0.30 18.78 -14.97
N PRO A 218 -0.27 19.54 -13.87
CA PRO A 218 0.59 20.71 -13.71
C PRO A 218 2.02 20.38 -14.07
N GLU A 219 2.76 21.35 -14.61
CA GLU A 219 4.11 21.13 -15.13
C GLU A 219 5.05 20.55 -14.07
N GLU A 220 4.92 20.99 -12.82
CA GLU A 220 5.66 20.51 -11.65
C GLU A 220 5.56 19.00 -11.48
N LEU A 221 4.35 18.43 -11.62
CA LEU A 221 4.05 17.01 -11.46
C LEU A 221 4.10 16.21 -12.77
N ARG A 222 4.06 16.89 -13.92
CA ARG A 222 4.02 16.24 -15.24
C ARG A 222 5.38 15.72 -15.68
N ARG A 223 6.46 16.40 -15.25
CA ARG A 223 7.83 15.98 -15.57
C ARG A 223 8.07 14.58 -15.04
N GLU A 224 8.70 13.76 -15.87
CA GLU A 224 9.11 12.43 -15.46
C GLU A 224 10.15 12.54 -14.32
N PRO A 225 10.04 11.72 -13.26
CA PRO A 225 11.07 11.69 -12.24
C PRO A 225 12.45 11.41 -12.83
N GLU A 226 13.40 12.28 -12.51
CA GLU A 226 14.80 12.19 -12.91
C GLU A 226 15.66 11.87 -11.68
N GLU A 227 16.74 11.14 -11.90
CA GLU A 227 17.64 10.71 -10.85
C GLU A 227 18.17 11.89 -10.02
N GLY A 228 17.98 11.82 -8.71
CA GLY A 228 18.51 12.79 -7.75
C GLY A 228 17.81 14.16 -7.69
N GLN A 229 16.79 14.43 -8.51
CA GLN A 229 16.18 15.76 -8.63
C GLN A 229 14.66 15.79 -8.37
N SER A 230 14.00 14.64 -8.23
CA SER A 230 12.56 14.59 -8.17
C SER A 230 12.05 14.68 -6.74
N SER A 231 10.99 15.46 -6.54
CA SER A 231 10.29 15.48 -5.27
C SER A 231 9.58 14.16 -5.00
N ILE A 232 9.30 13.90 -3.73
CA ILE A 232 8.53 12.71 -3.35
C ILE A 232 7.11 12.72 -3.94
N PHE A 233 6.47 13.88 -4.06
CA PHE A 233 5.12 14.01 -4.59
C PHE A 233 5.07 13.68 -6.08
N THR A 234 6.07 14.13 -6.84
CA THR A 234 6.25 13.74 -8.23
C THR A 234 6.47 12.23 -8.37
N CYS A 235 7.33 11.62 -7.54
CA CYS A 235 7.52 10.18 -7.53
C CYS A 235 6.21 9.43 -7.23
N LEU A 236 5.48 9.83 -6.19
CA LEU A 236 4.24 9.18 -5.77
C LEU A 236 3.13 9.27 -6.83
N ILE A 237 2.96 10.42 -7.49
CA ILE A 237 1.94 10.58 -8.53
C ILE A 237 2.25 9.74 -9.78
N HIS A 238 3.54 9.64 -10.15
CA HIS A 238 3.98 8.80 -11.27
C HIS A 238 3.89 7.29 -10.94
N LEU A 239 4.12 6.89 -9.69
CA LEU A 239 3.88 5.51 -9.24
C LEU A 239 2.40 5.16 -9.38
N ALA A 240 1.50 6.03 -8.90
CA ALA A 240 0.06 5.83 -9.02
C ALA A 240 -0.38 5.75 -10.49
N TYR A 241 0.08 6.66 -11.34
CA TYR A 241 -0.20 6.65 -12.78
C TYR A 241 0.25 5.35 -13.46
N ASN A 242 1.48 4.92 -13.24
CA ASN A 242 1.99 3.70 -13.86
C ASN A 242 1.33 2.44 -13.29
N HIS A 243 0.89 2.45 -12.02
CA HIS A 243 0.04 1.39 -11.49
C HIS A 243 -1.28 1.26 -12.28
N LEU A 244 -1.97 2.38 -12.53
CA LEU A 244 -3.19 2.37 -13.33
C LEU A 244 -2.93 1.90 -14.78
N ARG A 245 -1.79 2.27 -15.36
CA ARG A 245 -1.38 1.75 -16.68
C ARG A 245 -1.23 0.25 -16.67
N ILE A 246 -0.60 -0.33 -15.66
CA ILE A 246 -0.54 -1.79 -15.52
C ILE A 246 -1.96 -2.37 -15.48
N LEU A 247 -2.83 -1.84 -14.62
CA LEU A 247 -4.19 -2.37 -14.46
C LEU A 247 -5.03 -2.34 -15.74
N VAL A 248 -4.95 -1.28 -16.53
CA VAL A 248 -5.77 -1.14 -17.75
C VAL A 248 -5.23 -1.94 -18.94
N HIS A 249 -3.91 -2.18 -18.99
CA HIS A 249 -3.28 -2.87 -20.13
C HIS A 249 -3.09 -4.37 -19.89
N ARG A 250 -2.96 -4.83 -18.63
CA ARG A 250 -2.60 -6.22 -18.34
C ARG A 250 -3.60 -7.24 -18.90
N ASN A 251 -4.91 -6.96 -18.88
CA ASN A 251 -5.92 -7.89 -19.38
C ASN A 251 -5.84 -8.06 -20.91
N GLY A 252 -5.59 -6.99 -21.66
CA GLY A 252 -5.36 -7.06 -23.09
C GLY A 252 -4.11 -7.90 -23.41
N TRP A 253 -3.04 -7.73 -22.66
CA TRP A 253 -1.84 -8.56 -22.81
C TRP A 253 -2.09 -10.03 -22.46
N LEU A 254 -2.59 -10.30 -21.25
CA LEU A 254 -2.61 -11.67 -20.72
C LEU A 254 -3.71 -12.54 -21.35
N ARG A 255 -4.90 -11.95 -21.59
CA ARG A 255 -6.03 -12.68 -22.18
C ARG A 255 -6.03 -12.66 -23.71
N ASN A 256 -5.83 -11.47 -24.28
CA ASN A 256 -5.95 -11.26 -25.73
C ASN A 256 -4.61 -11.38 -26.46
N ARG A 257 -3.48 -11.52 -25.72
CA ARG A 257 -2.12 -11.57 -26.28
C ARG A 257 -1.76 -10.31 -27.09
N ASP A 258 -2.38 -9.18 -26.77
CA ASP A 258 -2.14 -7.91 -27.42
C ASP A 258 -0.72 -7.42 -27.16
N GLN A 259 0.07 -7.16 -28.22
CA GLN A 259 1.48 -6.78 -28.11
C GLN A 259 1.66 -5.32 -27.70
N GLU A 260 0.75 -4.43 -28.07
CA GLU A 260 0.79 -3.03 -27.62
C GLU A 260 0.47 -2.92 -26.13
N ASP A 261 -0.49 -3.70 -25.65
CA ASP A 261 -0.82 -3.80 -24.25
C ASP A 261 0.33 -4.42 -23.43
N LYS A 262 1.00 -5.45 -23.97
CA LYS A 262 2.24 -5.99 -23.39
C LYS A 262 3.31 -4.90 -23.22
N LYS A 263 3.60 -4.19 -24.29
CA LYS A 263 4.61 -3.13 -24.33
C LYS A 263 4.28 -2.01 -23.32
N ALA A 264 3.01 -1.60 -23.26
CA ALA A 264 2.56 -0.56 -22.35
C ALA A 264 2.66 -0.99 -20.87
N ALA A 265 2.25 -2.21 -20.52
CA ALA A 265 2.35 -2.76 -19.18
C ALA A 265 3.81 -2.92 -18.72
N LEU A 266 4.67 -3.45 -19.58
CA LEU A 266 6.11 -3.58 -19.30
C LEU A 266 6.78 -2.21 -19.14
N ALA A 267 6.47 -1.24 -19.97
CA ALA A 267 7.01 0.11 -19.86
C ALA A 267 6.57 0.76 -18.53
N ALA A 268 5.33 0.57 -18.12
CA ALA A 268 4.83 1.06 -16.83
C ALA A 268 5.55 0.39 -15.64
N ALA A 269 5.72 -0.92 -15.67
CA ALA A 269 6.44 -1.65 -14.63
C ALA A 269 7.92 -1.23 -14.56
N CYS A 270 8.58 -1.07 -15.72
CA CYS A 270 9.96 -0.55 -15.78
C CYS A 270 10.08 0.86 -15.17
N ARG A 271 9.05 1.70 -15.34
CA ARG A 271 9.05 3.04 -14.75
C ARG A 271 8.91 2.99 -13.24
N ILE A 272 8.03 2.12 -12.72
CA ILE A 272 7.86 1.93 -11.28
C ILE A 272 9.16 1.44 -10.64
N SER A 273 9.83 0.43 -11.21
CA SER A 273 11.07 -0.10 -10.64
C SER A 273 12.21 0.93 -10.65
N ARG A 274 12.29 1.80 -11.67
CA ARG A 274 13.27 2.88 -11.72
C ARG A 274 13.01 3.97 -10.67
N ILE A 275 11.74 4.38 -10.50
CA ILE A 275 11.37 5.33 -9.45
C ILE A 275 11.68 4.75 -8.06
N ALA A 276 11.43 3.45 -7.85
CA ALA A 276 11.76 2.77 -6.60
C ALA A 276 13.27 2.77 -6.31
N GLU A 277 14.10 2.51 -7.32
CA GLU A 277 15.55 2.58 -7.23
C GLU A 277 16.02 3.98 -6.83
N ASP A 278 15.52 5.02 -7.49
CA ASP A 278 15.83 6.41 -7.18
C ASP A 278 15.41 6.78 -5.74
N MET A 279 14.21 6.38 -5.31
CA MET A 279 13.72 6.63 -3.95
C MET A 279 14.51 5.86 -2.88
N LEU A 280 14.99 4.65 -3.19
CA LEU A 280 15.88 3.89 -2.29
C LEU A 280 17.23 4.59 -2.15
N ALA A 281 17.85 4.98 -3.27
CA ALA A 281 19.15 5.68 -3.29
C ALA A 281 19.11 7.00 -2.51
N GLN A 282 18.01 7.75 -2.62
CA GLN A 282 17.79 9.02 -1.91
C GLN A 282 17.28 8.86 -0.48
N LYS A 283 16.97 7.64 -0.03
CA LYS A 283 16.34 7.37 1.27
C LYS A 283 14.99 8.09 1.46
N THR A 284 14.29 8.36 0.37
CA THR A 284 12.97 9.03 0.41
C THR A 284 11.80 8.04 0.46
N LEU A 285 12.06 6.74 0.27
CA LEU A 285 11.04 5.69 0.30
C LEU A 285 10.29 5.63 1.64
N GLN A 286 10.96 5.98 2.74
CA GLN A 286 10.38 6.07 4.08
C GLN A 286 9.18 7.03 4.15
N TYR A 287 9.13 8.05 3.31
CA TYR A 287 8.02 9.00 3.24
C TYR A 287 6.89 8.54 2.31
N GLY A 288 7.06 7.35 1.71
CA GLY A 288 6.08 6.76 0.81
C GLY A 288 4.74 6.49 1.50
N GLN A 289 3.68 6.69 0.74
CA GLN A 289 2.32 6.37 1.16
C GLN A 289 1.96 4.92 0.83
N MET A 290 0.83 4.44 1.37
CA MET A 290 0.41 3.05 1.20
C MET A 290 0.20 2.60 -0.25
N HIS A 291 -0.13 3.51 -1.19
CA HIS A 291 -0.28 3.15 -2.61
C HIS A 291 1.06 2.82 -3.30
N LEU A 292 2.19 3.26 -2.73
CA LEU A 292 3.53 2.84 -3.18
C LEU A 292 3.65 1.31 -3.15
N LEU A 293 3.13 0.69 -2.10
CA LEU A 293 3.16 -0.75 -1.91
C LEU A 293 2.45 -1.51 -3.04
N THR A 294 1.23 -1.08 -3.39
CA THR A 294 0.47 -1.70 -4.47
C THR A 294 1.12 -1.48 -5.84
N SER A 295 1.75 -0.33 -6.04
CA SER A 295 2.48 -0.02 -7.28
C SER A 295 3.71 -0.91 -7.45
N LEU A 296 4.54 -1.05 -6.40
CA LEU A 296 5.72 -1.90 -6.41
C LEU A 296 5.36 -3.37 -6.62
N PHE A 297 4.30 -3.82 -5.94
CA PHE A 297 3.85 -5.20 -6.05
C PHE A 297 3.32 -5.51 -7.46
N ALA A 298 2.52 -4.62 -8.05
CA ALA A 298 2.03 -4.77 -9.42
C ALA A 298 3.20 -4.83 -10.43
N ALA A 299 4.21 -3.97 -10.28
CA ALA A 299 5.40 -4.00 -11.12
C ALA A 299 6.22 -5.29 -10.96
N LEU A 300 6.39 -5.76 -9.71
CA LEU A 300 7.06 -7.03 -9.42
C LEU A 300 6.40 -8.20 -10.15
N CYS A 301 5.06 -8.26 -10.16
CA CYS A 301 4.31 -9.29 -10.87
C CYS A 301 4.51 -9.24 -12.38
N ILE A 302 4.49 -8.04 -12.96
CA ILE A 302 4.74 -7.85 -14.40
C ILE A 302 6.15 -8.29 -14.76
N HIS A 303 7.16 -7.95 -13.97
CA HIS A 303 8.54 -8.38 -14.18
C HIS A 303 8.71 -9.88 -14.01
N ALA A 304 8.01 -10.51 -13.07
CA ALA A 304 8.03 -11.96 -12.90
C ALA A 304 7.47 -12.70 -14.13
N ILE A 305 6.42 -12.16 -14.75
CA ILE A 305 5.89 -12.70 -16.02
C ILE A 305 6.92 -12.51 -17.15
N ASP A 306 7.56 -11.34 -17.21
CA ASP A 306 8.56 -11.06 -18.26
C ASP A 306 9.80 -11.96 -18.13
N ILE A 307 10.25 -12.29 -16.93
CA ILE A 307 11.36 -13.23 -16.67
C ILE A 307 11.10 -14.60 -17.34
N LYS A 308 9.83 -15.06 -17.36
CA LYS A 308 9.46 -16.33 -18.01
C LYS A 308 9.52 -16.27 -19.52
N SER A 309 9.18 -15.13 -20.10
CA SER A 309 9.05 -14.97 -21.56
C SER A 309 10.26 -14.35 -22.25
N ALA A 310 11.15 -13.70 -21.52
CA ALA A 310 12.32 -13.02 -22.06
C ALA A 310 13.55 -13.93 -22.12
N ASP A 311 14.46 -13.64 -23.04
CA ASP A 311 15.72 -14.36 -23.26
C ASP A 311 16.93 -13.44 -23.06
N GLY A 312 18.09 -14.05 -22.79
CA GLY A 312 19.38 -13.36 -22.75
C GLY A 312 19.41 -12.13 -21.84
N ILE A 313 19.81 -10.99 -22.38
CA ILE A 313 19.92 -9.71 -21.67
C ILE A 313 18.54 -9.21 -21.19
N GLY A 314 17.49 -9.45 -21.96
CA GLY A 314 16.13 -9.07 -21.59
C GLY A 314 15.71 -9.71 -20.27
N ARG A 315 15.99 -11.00 -20.08
CA ARG A 315 15.72 -11.72 -18.83
C ARG A 315 16.52 -11.17 -17.65
N GLN A 316 17.80 -10.86 -17.85
CA GLN A 316 18.66 -10.30 -16.78
C GLN A 316 18.12 -8.92 -16.33
N LEU A 317 17.71 -8.07 -17.26
CA LEU A 317 17.10 -6.80 -16.95
C LEU A 317 15.77 -6.94 -16.19
N ALA A 318 14.94 -7.92 -16.57
CA ALA A 318 13.68 -8.20 -15.88
C ALA A 318 13.92 -8.67 -14.44
N VAL A 319 14.95 -9.53 -14.22
CA VAL A 319 15.36 -9.97 -12.88
C VAL A 319 15.81 -8.77 -12.03
N HIS A 320 16.71 -7.94 -12.54
CA HIS A 320 17.19 -6.75 -11.82
C HIS A 320 16.05 -5.82 -11.42
N ARG A 321 15.10 -5.54 -12.32
CA ARG A 321 13.93 -4.71 -12.03
C ARG A 321 13.01 -5.33 -10.98
N ALA A 322 12.83 -6.64 -11.03
CA ALA A 322 12.07 -7.37 -10.00
C ALA A 322 12.74 -7.26 -8.63
N GLN A 323 14.08 -7.35 -8.57
CA GLN A 323 14.87 -7.14 -7.35
C GLN A 323 14.69 -5.73 -6.78
N MET A 324 14.71 -4.68 -7.62
CA MET A 324 14.48 -3.31 -7.15
C MET A 324 13.08 -3.14 -6.54
N CYS A 325 12.05 -3.71 -7.15
CA CYS A 325 10.71 -3.71 -6.57
C CYS A 325 10.65 -4.49 -5.25
N HIS A 326 11.33 -5.63 -5.17
CA HIS A 326 11.40 -6.44 -3.94
C HIS A 326 12.13 -5.70 -2.80
N LEU A 327 13.27 -5.08 -3.09
CA LEU A 327 14.01 -4.25 -2.12
C LEU A 327 13.15 -3.08 -1.63
N GLY A 328 12.44 -2.40 -2.51
CA GLY A 328 11.50 -1.34 -2.13
C GLY A 328 10.39 -1.85 -1.22
N LEU A 329 9.82 -3.02 -1.50
CA LEU A 329 8.82 -3.64 -0.64
C LEU A 329 9.38 -4.05 0.72
N LYS A 330 10.61 -4.54 0.77
CA LYS A 330 11.31 -4.90 2.01
C LYS A 330 11.63 -3.66 2.85
N GLU A 331 12.13 -2.59 2.24
CA GLU A 331 12.43 -1.35 2.95
C GLU A 331 11.16 -0.71 3.54
N ILE A 332 10.05 -0.68 2.82
CA ILE A 332 8.81 -0.06 3.30
C ILE A 332 8.21 -0.80 4.52
N GLN A 333 8.58 -2.08 4.72
CA GLN A 333 8.15 -2.86 5.89
C GLN A 333 8.69 -2.29 7.20
N ASN A 334 9.81 -1.58 7.18
CA ASN A 334 10.36 -0.90 8.35
C ASN A 334 9.46 0.21 8.88
N TYR A 335 8.58 0.73 8.03
CA TYR A 335 7.68 1.86 8.33
C TYR A 335 6.21 1.45 8.40
N TRP A 336 5.81 0.57 7.48
CA TRP A 336 4.45 0.07 7.37
C TRP A 336 4.44 -1.44 7.54
N ARG A 337 3.76 -1.92 8.56
CA ARG A 337 3.58 -3.37 8.73
C ARG A 337 2.82 -3.91 7.53
N ILE A 338 3.50 -4.69 6.70
CA ILE A 338 2.93 -5.46 5.62
C ILE A 338 2.76 -6.88 6.14
N ASN A 339 1.69 -7.56 5.77
CA ASN A 339 1.61 -8.99 5.99
C ASN A 339 2.73 -9.64 5.15
N ASN A 340 3.80 -10.07 5.79
CA ASN A 340 4.94 -10.73 5.14
C ASN A 340 4.47 -11.90 4.29
N ASN A 341 3.39 -12.57 4.73
CA ASN A 341 2.78 -13.68 4.01
C ASN A 341 2.41 -13.38 2.56
N VAL A 342 2.07 -12.16 2.19
CA VAL A 342 1.71 -11.82 0.79
C VAL A 342 2.94 -11.84 -0.11
N LEU A 343 4.05 -11.28 0.34
CA LEU A 343 5.30 -11.29 -0.43
C LEU A 343 5.92 -12.68 -0.44
N ASP A 344 5.93 -13.36 0.70
CA ASP A 344 6.45 -14.71 0.84
C ASP A 344 5.60 -15.72 0.04
N LEU A 345 4.28 -15.62 0.07
CA LEU A 345 3.38 -16.38 -0.80
C LEU A 345 3.68 -16.11 -2.27
N PHE A 346 3.81 -14.86 -2.68
CA PHE A 346 4.13 -14.53 -4.06
C PHE A 346 5.46 -15.18 -4.50
N LEU A 347 6.49 -15.13 -3.65
CA LEU A 347 7.79 -15.74 -3.94
C LEU A 347 7.73 -17.27 -3.94
N GLN A 348 6.84 -17.88 -3.16
CA GLN A 348 6.58 -19.33 -3.21
C GLN A 348 5.90 -19.77 -4.51
N TYR A 349 5.06 -18.89 -5.10
CA TYR A 349 4.40 -19.16 -6.39
C TYR A 349 5.30 -18.92 -7.59
N LEU A 350 6.40 -18.22 -7.43
CA LEU A 350 7.41 -18.15 -8.48
C LEU A 350 8.11 -19.50 -8.59
N ASP A 351 8.42 -19.91 -9.82
CA ASP A 351 9.29 -21.07 -10.02
C ASP A 351 10.53 -20.94 -9.13
N LYS A 352 10.89 -22.03 -8.41
CA LYS A 352 12.04 -22.02 -7.47
C LYS A 352 13.30 -21.36 -8.02
N PRO A 353 13.68 -21.56 -9.33
CA PRO A 353 14.81 -20.85 -9.93
C PRO A 353 14.61 -19.32 -10.01
N ILE A 354 13.39 -18.84 -10.23
CA ILE A 354 13.09 -17.41 -10.35
C ILE A 354 13.08 -16.78 -8.96
N ALA A 355 12.38 -17.39 -8.00
CA ALA A 355 12.38 -16.95 -6.62
C ALA A 355 13.81 -16.85 -6.07
N LYS A 356 14.64 -17.88 -6.31
CA LYS A 356 16.04 -17.89 -5.92
C LYS A 356 16.87 -16.75 -6.54
N ARG A 357 16.61 -16.38 -7.78
CA ARG A 357 17.29 -15.26 -8.44
C ARG A 357 16.89 -13.90 -7.90
N ILE A 358 15.65 -13.75 -7.47
CA ILE A 358 15.17 -12.51 -6.85
C ILE A 358 15.71 -12.37 -5.41
N TYR A 359 15.92 -13.48 -4.70
CA TYR A 359 16.30 -13.52 -3.28
C TYR A 359 17.82 -13.55 -3.02
N ASN A 360 18.63 -14.12 -3.94
CA ASN A 360 19.99 -14.59 -3.58
C ASN A 360 21.13 -13.58 -3.73
N GLU A 361 20.91 -12.34 -4.13
CA GLU A 361 21.99 -11.34 -4.06
C GLU A 361 22.19 -10.78 -2.65
N ASP A 362 21.17 -10.87 -1.78
CA ASP A 362 21.32 -10.48 -0.36
C ASP A 362 22.25 -11.40 0.45
N ALA A 363 22.39 -12.68 0.05
CA ALA A 363 23.26 -13.63 0.73
C ALA A 363 24.76 -13.46 0.35
N ASP A 364 25.03 -13.05 -0.87
CA ASP A 364 26.40 -12.83 -1.36
C ASP A 364 26.96 -11.46 -0.88
N ALA A 365 26.10 -10.45 -0.71
CA ALA A 365 26.51 -9.17 -0.12
C ALA A 365 26.86 -9.28 1.39
N ALA A 366 26.15 -10.14 2.13
CA ALA A 366 26.46 -10.41 3.54
C ALA A 366 27.70 -11.30 3.72
N ALA A 367 28.09 -12.09 2.71
CA ALA A 367 29.25 -12.96 2.75
C ALA A 367 30.59 -12.23 2.43
N THR A 368 30.54 -11.07 1.75
CA THR A 368 31.74 -10.30 1.39
C THR A 368 32.23 -9.38 2.51
N ASP A 369 31.41 -9.03 3.50
CA ASP A 369 31.85 -8.23 4.66
C ASP A 369 32.42 -9.08 5.82
N GLY A 370 32.38 -10.42 5.71
CA GLY A 370 32.81 -11.36 6.74
C GLY A 370 34.18 -12.04 6.55
N ALA A 371 34.92 -11.76 5.48
CA ALA A 371 36.15 -12.47 5.13
C ALA A 371 37.42 -11.69 5.47
N SER A 372 37.69 -11.46 6.75
CA SER A 372 39.04 -11.26 7.23
C SER A 372 39.19 -11.76 8.69
N GLY A 373 39.74 -12.94 8.88
CA GLY A 373 40.16 -13.37 10.22
C GLY A 373 40.09 -14.87 10.50
N SER A 374 41.14 -15.60 10.07
CA SER A 374 41.85 -16.69 10.76
C SER A 374 41.10 -17.96 11.23
N THR A 375 41.44 -19.03 10.55
CA THR A 375 41.71 -20.44 10.93
C THR A 375 41.68 -20.84 12.42
N ALA A 376 40.98 -21.91 12.73
CA ALA A 376 41.38 -23.16 13.34
C ALA A 376 40.28 -23.89 14.11
N GLY A 377 39.84 -25.02 13.67
CA GLY A 377 39.96 -26.33 14.29
C GLY A 377 38.93 -26.76 15.35
N LEU A 378 38.32 -27.93 15.04
CA LEU A 378 37.87 -29.00 15.93
C LEU A 378 36.36 -29.07 16.33
N SER A 379 35.81 -30.17 15.86
CA SER A 379 34.51 -30.80 16.23
C SER A 379 34.56 -31.47 17.63
N PRO A 380 33.60 -32.34 17.99
CA PRO A 380 32.32 -32.01 18.64
C PRO A 380 32.20 -32.68 20.02
N PHE A 381 31.31 -32.27 20.89
CA PHE A 381 30.78 -33.15 21.96
C PHE A 381 29.38 -32.80 22.38
N ASN A 382 28.57 -33.85 22.47
CA ASN A 382 27.27 -33.99 23.15
C ASN A 382 27.37 -33.71 24.65
N THR A 383 26.33 -33.16 25.26
CA THR A 383 25.55 -33.83 26.37
C THR A 383 24.54 -32.87 27.01
N ALA A 384 23.30 -33.39 27.08
CA ALA A 384 22.36 -33.46 28.19
C ALA A 384 22.02 -32.27 29.10
N SER A 385 20.78 -31.82 28.95
CA SER A 385 19.71 -31.56 29.95
C SER A 385 20.00 -30.99 31.32
N THR A 386 19.35 -29.86 31.62
CA THR A 386 18.48 -29.64 32.80
C THR A 386 17.62 -28.38 32.69
N PRO A 387 16.42 -28.33 33.28
CA PRO A 387 15.43 -27.30 32.99
C PRO A 387 15.63 -26.06 33.85
N ARG A 388 15.50 -24.87 33.25
CA ARG A 388 15.38 -23.62 34.00
C ARG A 388 14.03 -22.96 33.70
N ASN A 389 13.45 -22.46 34.77
CA ASN A 389 12.16 -21.77 34.84
C ASN A 389 11.96 -20.73 33.73
N LEU A 390 10.91 -20.88 32.93
CA LEU A 390 10.45 -19.92 31.96
C LEU A 390 9.58 -18.85 32.65
N SER A 391 9.88 -17.59 32.42
CA SER A 391 9.03 -16.46 32.72
C SER A 391 7.81 -16.44 31.78
N THR A 392 6.70 -15.90 32.24
CA THR A 392 5.40 -15.87 31.57
C THR A 392 5.39 -15.22 30.20
N ASP A 393 6.34 -14.34 29.89
CA ASP A 393 6.46 -13.66 28.60
C ASP A 393 6.88 -14.56 27.43
N THR A 394 7.66 -15.62 27.72
CA THR A 394 8.08 -16.61 26.73
C THR A 394 6.97 -17.58 26.33
N VAL A 395 5.94 -17.72 27.14
CA VAL A 395 4.79 -18.62 26.85
C VAL A 395 3.82 -18.00 25.86
N GLU A 396 3.64 -16.65 25.88
CA GLU A 396 2.79 -15.97 24.88
C GLU A 396 3.45 -15.89 23.52
N GLN A 397 4.77 -15.64 23.47
CA GLN A 397 5.54 -15.64 22.22
C GLN A 397 5.57 -17.04 21.58
N SER A 398 5.82 -18.09 22.36
CA SER A 398 5.80 -19.48 21.91
C SER A 398 4.40 -19.96 21.47
N ARG A 399 3.34 -19.36 22.00
CA ARG A 399 1.97 -19.65 21.60
C ARG A 399 1.57 -18.96 20.30
N SER A 400 2.12 -17.76 20.03
CA SER A 400 1.99 -17.05 18.77
C SER A 400 2.70 -17.80 17.65
N ASP A 401 3.93 -18.23 17.90
CA ASP A 401 4.74 -19.01 16.94
C ASP A 401 4.10 -20.36 16.62
N ALA A 402 3.50 -21.03 17.62
CA ALA A 402 2.80 -22.30 17.44
C ALA A 402 1.48 -22.14 16.66
N ILE A 403 0.80 -21.00 16.75
CA ILE A 403 -0.41 -20.70 15.96
C ILE A 403 -0.02 -20.35 14.53
N GLU A 404 1.08 -19.64 14.33
CA GLU A 404 1.62 -19.36 13.00
C GLU A 404 2.07 -20.64 12.31
N ASP A 405 2.76 -21.54 13.00
CA ASP A 405 3.16 -22.86 12.49
C ASP A 405 1.94 -23.75 12.20
N GLN A 406 0.90 -23.68 13.00
CA GLN A 406 -0.34 -24.45 12.79
C GLN A 406 -1.13 -23.90 11.59
N TYR A 407 -1.17 -22.59 11.40
CA TYR A 407 -1.75 -21.94 10.22
C TYR A 407 -0.92 -22.27 8.96
N PHE A 408 0.40 -22.24 9.06
CA PHE A 408 1.31 -22.61 7.98
C PHE A 408 1.16 -24.09 7.58
N ASN A 409 1.04 -24.98 8.55
CA ASN A 409 0.80 -26.40 8.30
C ASN A 409 -0.60 -26.67 7.71
N LEU A 410 -1.63 -25.93 8.14
CA LEU A 410 -2.98 -26.04 7.56
C LEU A 410 -3.00 -25.58 6.10
N MET A 411 -2.20 -24.59 5.76
CA MET A 411 -2.02 -24.09 4.38
C MET A 411 -1.19 -25.07 3.54
N GLN A 412 -0.20 -25.74 4.11
CA GLN A 412 0.60 -26.76 3.41
C GLN A 412 -0.16 -28.06 3.14
N THR A 413 -0.96 -28.53 4.09
CA THR A 413 -1.67 -29.83 3.96
C THR A 413 -2.83 -29.81 2.98
N ASN A 414 -3.36 -28.65 2.62
CA ASN A 414 -4.42 -28.52 1.61
C ASN A 414 -3.88 -28.37 0.18
N TRP A 415 -2.56 -28.50 -0.05
CA TRP A 415 -1.96 -28.10 -1.32
C TRP A 415 -1.10 -29.15 -2.03
N GLU A 416 -1.21 -30.42 -1.68
CA GLU A 416 -0.55 -31.52 -2.42
C GLU A 416 -1.27 -31.93 -3.72
N GLY A 417 -1.83 -30.98 -4.46
CA GLY A 417 -2.35 -31.18 -5.80
C GLY A 417 -1.33 -30.79 -6.86
N GLU A 418 -0.66 -31.76 -7.46
CA GLU A 418 0.50 -31.63 -8.37
C GLU A 418 0.29 -30.82 -9.67
N HIS A 419 -0.86 -30.20 -9.93
CA HIS A 419 -1.17 -29.63 -11.24
C HIS A 419 -1.43 -28.09 -11.30
N ALA A 420 -1.33 -27.35 -10.21
CA ALA A 420 -1.75 -25.94 -10.17
C ALA A 420 -0.61 -24.90 -10.38
N LEU A 421 0.64 -25.31 -10.47
CA LEU A 421 1.81 -24.43 -10.31
C LEU A 421 2.50 -24.01 -11.62
N GLY A 422 2.01 -24.44 -12.77
CA GLY A 422 2.72 -24.20 -14.03
C GLY A 422 2.54 -22.81 -14.64
N ASP A 423 1.52 -22.07 -14.28
CA ASP A 423 1.16 -20.86 -15.03
C ASP A 423 0.82 -19.67 -14.15
N LEU A 424 1.73 -18.70 -14.09
CA LEU A 424 1.49 -17.41 -13.45
C LEU A 424 0.24 -16.70 -14.03
N GLY A 425 -0.15 -17.07 -15.26
CA GLY A 425 -1.41 -16.66 -15.88
C GLY A 425 -2.65 -17.07 -15.09
N LEU A 426 -2.61 -18.21 -14.38
CA LEU A 426 -3.70 -18.65 -13.47
C LEU A 426 -3.92 -17.69 -12.31
N PHE A 427 -2.86 -17.09 -11.80
CA PHE A 427 -2.92 -16.09 -10.72
C PHE A 427 -3.58 -14.79 -11.15
N LEU A 428 -3.56 -14.53 -12.45
CA LEU A 428 -3.98 -13.27 -13.03
C LEU A 428 -5.36 -13.38 -13.71
N ASP A 429 -5.97 -14.58 -13.75
CA ASP A 429 -7.30 -14.81 -14.31
C ASP A 429 -8.35 -15.15 -13.25
N PRO A 430 -9.22 -14.19 -12.89
CA PRO A 430 -10.29 -14.41 -11.89
C PRO A 430 -11.34 -15.45 -12.31
N GLN A 431 -11.46 -15.78 -13.60
CA GLN A 431 -12.51 -16.68 -14.09
C GLN A 431 -12.15 -18.17 -13.94
N LEU A 432 -10.88 -18.52 -13.83
CA LEU A 432 -10.44 -19.89 -13.62
C LEU A 432 -10.80 -20.44 -12.23
N TYR A 433 -11.15 -19.59 -11.29
CA TYR A 433 -11.55 -19.98 -9.91
C TYR A 433 -13.06 -20.07 -9.69
N ALA A 434 -13.87 -19.75 -10.67
CA ALA A 434 -15.32 -19.81 -10.53
C ALA A 434 -15.87 -21.25 -10.36
N ASN A 435 -15.08 -22.27 -10.66
CA ASN A 435 -15.51 -23.67 -10.68
C ASN A 435 -14.77 -24.62 -9.74
N GLY A 436 -13.97 -24.13 -8.79
CA GLY A 436 -13.20 -24.95 -7.85
C GLY A 436 -13.49 -24.67 -6.37
N PRO A 437 -13.40 -25.67 -5.47
CA PRO A 437 -13.78 -25.55 -4.06
C PRO A 437 -12.65 -25.02 -3.17
N MET A 438 -12.04 -23.87 -3.47
CA MET A 438 -11.03 -23.29 -2.58
C MET A 438 -11.24 -21.78 -2.37
N GLN A 439 -11.85 -21.44 -1.25
CA GLN A 439 -11.82 -20.12 -0.67
C GLN A 439 -10.60 -20.00 0.24
N VAL A 440 -9.52 -19.39 -0.25
CA VAL A 440 -8.39 -18.96 0.59
C VAL A 440 -8.42 -17.45 0.61
N GLU A 441 -8.85 -16.86 1.73
CA GLU A 441 -9.06 -15.40 1.86
C GLU A 441 -7.82 -14.55 1.53
N GLY A 442 -6.61 -15.05 1.77
CA GLY A 442 -5.36 -14.37 1.43
C GLY A 442 -5.06 -14.28 -0.08
N LEU A 443 -5.56 -15.22 -0.87
CA LEU A 443 -5.35 -15.26 -2.33
C LEU A 443 -6.26 -14.30 -3.10
N ASN A 444 -7.43 -13.99 -2.57
CA ASN A 444 -8.34 -12.99 -3.15
C ASN A 444 -7.68 -11.61 -3.29
N PHE A 445 -6.76 -11.27 -2.40
CA PHE A 445 -5.97 -10.05 -2.49
C PHE A 445 -5.08 -10.03 -3.74
N LEU A 446 -4.31 -11.10 -3.94
CA LEU A 446 -3.40 -11.22 -5.08
C LEU A 446 -4.13 -11.25 -6.43
N GLN A 447 -5.27 -11.95 -6.48
CA GLN A 447 -6.08 -12.09 -7.69
C GLN A 447 -6.73 -10.79 -8.15
N ARG A 448 -7.05 -9.89 -7.23
CA ARG A 448 -7.79 -8.65 -7.52
C ARG A 448 -6.89 -7.42 -7.61
N CYS A 449 -5.71 -7.42 -7.01
CA CYS A 449 -4.73 -6.32 -7.12
C CYS A 449 -3.79 -6.47 -8.32
N LEU A 450 -3.72 -7.64 -8.89
CA LEU A 450 -2.98 -7.99 -10.11
C LEU A 450 -3.92 -8.14 -11.28
#